data_79a0b8b2f9ac804f6c573ca649f815a6
#
_entry.id   79a0b8b2f9ac804f6c573ca649f815a6
#
_cell.length_a   1.000
_cell.length_b   1.000
_cell.length_c   1.000
_cell.angle_alpha   90.00
_cell.angle_beta   90.00
_cell.angle_gamma   90.00
#
_symmetry.space_group_name_H-M   'P 1'
#
loop_
_entity.id
_entity.type
_entity.pdbx_description
1 polymer ?
#
loop_
_entity_poly.entity_id
_entity_poly.type
_entity_poly.pdbx_seq_one_letter_code
_entity_poly.pdbx_strand_id
1 'polypeptide(L)'
;AVGNCPCNPSIGGTAKGHLVREIDALGGEMGRAADACTIQSRMLNLGKGPAVHSLRAQIDRTQYAHLMKHKLETCPNLCLRQGEIVAIAQEEGGWVLTSRLGGEYHVKAVVIATGTFLGGKVFVGDVSYESGPDGMFPAAFLPDSLKQLGVSLRRFKTGTPARVLKSSIDFSNLEVQHGDEPVVPFSYDTEEPPTNKEVCHVSWTNDATKQVILDNIHRSPLYGGQIEGIGPRYCPSIEDKVVRFPDKPRHQLFIEPCGLGTEEMYLQGMSSSLPEDVQVAFYHTIPGLEHVQIMRTAYAIEYDCCDPLQLSATLEFRDWPGLYGAGQFNGSSGYEEAAAQGFVAGVNAALKVQGKEPFVLDRASSYMGTLIDDLITKGASDPYRMMTSRSEYRLVLRQDNADERLTPMGRQLGLISDRRWEKFQKKQAQKQAELKRAQTTTLPPSEELNEILVSRGTSPLST
;
A
#
# COMPACT_ATOMS: atom_id res chain seq x y z
N ALA A 1 8.25 3.76 12.72
CA ALA A 1 7.98 5.10 12.20
C ALA A 1 6.56 5.18 11.64
N VAL A 2 5.80 6.16 12.08
CA VAL A 2 4.41 6.36 11.65
C VAL A 2 4.39 6.86 10.20
N GLY A 3 3.60 6.19 9.32
CA GLY A 3 3.38 6.63 7.94
C GLY A 3 4.63 6.81 7.09
N ASN A 4 5.71 6.10 7.39
CA ASN A 4 7.02 6.34 6.78
C ASN A 4 7.06 6.11 5.26
N CYS A 5 6.22 5.22 4.72
CA CYS A 5 6.19 4.87 3.30
C CYS A 5 7.60 4.66 2.71
N PRO A 6 8.41 3.72 3.22
CA PRO A 6 9.85 3.64 2.93
C PRO A 6 10.18 3.18 1.50
N CYS A 7 9.22 2.67 0.76
CA CYS A 7 9.38 2.27 -0.64
C CYS A 7 8.93 3.39 -1.57
N ASN A 8 7.82 3.23 -2.29
CA ASN A 8 7.33 4.23 -3.24
C ASN A 8 6.58 5.39 -2.56
N PRO A 9 6.71 6.63 -3.05
CA PRO A 9 5.99 7.79 -2.53
C PRO A 9 4.57 7.89 -3.12
N SER A 10 3.80 6.80 -3.07
CA SER A 10 2.45 6.78 -3.64
C SER A 10 1.48 5.90 -2.85
N ILE A 11 0.20 6.28 -2.88
CA ILE A 11 -0.93 5.55 -2.30
C ILE A 11 -1.88 5.16 -3.42
N GLY A 12 -2.41 3.93 -3.35
CA GLY A 12 -3.35 3.41 -4.33
C GLY A 12 -2.68 2.68 -5.50
N GLY A 13 -3.37 2.64 -6.63
CA GLY A 13 -3.02 1.81 -7.78
C GLY A 13 -3.93 0.59 -7.92
N THR A 14 -3.66 -0.28 -8.88
CA THR A 14 -4.53 -1.43 -9.23
C THR A 14 -4.84 -2.28 -8.00
N ALA A 15 -6.12 -2.48 -7.72
CA ALA A 15 -6.71 -3.09 -6.51
C ALA A 15 -6.45 -2.34 -5.20
N LYS A 16 -5.37 -1.57 -5.11
CA LYS A 16 -4.98 -0.84 -3.90
C LYS A 16 -5.86 0.39 -3.69
N GLY A 17 -6.21 1.11 -4.76
CA GLY A 17 -7.19 2.19 -4.69
C GLY A 17 -8.55 1.73 -4.15
N HIS A 18 -8.93 0.47 -4.41
CA HIS A 18 -10.13 -0.14 -3.82
C HIS A 18 -10.00 -0.26 -2.30
N LEU A 19 -8.86 -0.76 -1.79
CA LEU A 19 -8.60 -0.86 -0.35
C LEU A 19 -8.65 0.51 0.33
N VAL A 20 -8.00 1.53 -0.25
CA VAL A 20 -8.03 2.90 0.31
C VAL A 20 -9.45 3.43 0.43
N ARG A 21 -10.26 3.24 -0.62
CA ARG A 21 -11.67 3.66 -0.64
C ARG A 21 -12.51 2.89 0.39
N GLU A 22 -12.26 1.61 0.58
CA GLU A 22 -12.95 0.78 1.58
C GLU A 22 -12.56 1.18 3.00
N ILE A 23 -11.27 1.40 3.26
CA ILE A 23 -10.77 1.93 4.54
C ILE A 23 -11.41 3.29 4.84
N ASP A 24 -11.45 4.20 3.86
CA ASP A 24 -12.07 5.50 4.00
C ASP A 24 -13.58 5.37 4.27
N ALA A 25 -14.30 4.54 3.52
CA ALA A 25 -15.73 4.30 3.69
C ALA A 25 -16.10 3.84 5.11
N LEU A 26 -15.22 3.08 5.76
CA LEU A 26 -15.35 2.64 7.15
C LEU A 26 -14.96 3.71 8.19
N GLY A 27 -14.36 4.82 7.77
CA GLY A 27 -13.92 5.91 8.66
C GLY A 27 -12.42 5.93 8.94
N GLY A 28 -11.61 5.12 8.22
CA GLY A 28 -10.15 5.14 8.33
C GLY A 28 -9.51 6.40 7.74
N GLU A 29 -8.26 6.66 8.08
CA GLU A 29 -7.59 7.94 7.82
C GLU A 29 -6.77 7.99 6.52
N MET A 30 -6.38 6.82 5.96
CA MET A 30 -5.43 6.76 4.83
C MET A 30 -5.87 7.59 3.61
N GLY A 31 -7.16 7.55 3.26
CA GLY A 31 -7.71 8.31 2.12
C GLY A 31 -7.60 9.81 2.32
N ARG A 32 -8.00 10.33 3.47
CA ARG A 32 -7.90 11.76 3.82
C ARG A 32 -6.46 12.25 3.86
N ALA A 33 -5.59 11.46 4.48
CA ALA A 33 -4.17 11.79 4.54
C ALA A 33 -3.51 11.78 3.15
N ALA A 34 -3.89 10.83 2.29
CA ALA A 34 -3.42 10.80 0.90
C ALA A 34 -3.87 12.04 0.13
N ASP A 35 -5.16 12.43 0.22
CA ASP A 35 -5.67 13.63 -0.45
C ASP A 35 -4.94 14.89 0.00
N ALA A 36 -4.72 15.05 1.32
CA ALA A 36 -4.01 16.21 1.88
C ALA A 36 -2.55 16.33 1.41
N CYS A 37 -1.92 15.20 1.10
CA CYS A 37 -0.51 15.13 0.72
C CYS A 37 -0.28 14.83 -0.77
N THR A 38 -1.34 14.79 -1.58
CA THR A 38 -1.27 14.52 -3.03
C THR A 38 -0.47 15.61 -3.74
N ILE A 39 0.49 15.18 -4.54
CA ILE A 39 1.27 16.03 -5.46
C ILE A 39 0.97 15.72 -6.93
N GLN A 40 0.48 14.50 -7.23
CA GLN A 40 -0.06 14.12 -8.52
C GLN A 40 -1.08 12.99 -8.36
N SER A 41 -2.14 12.99 -9.14
CA SER A 41 -3.17 11.93 -9.08
C SER A 41 -3.52 11.42 -10.48
N ARG A 42 -3.74 10.11 -10.58
CA ARG A 42 -4.17 9.45 -11.82
C ARG A 42 -5.17 8.33 -11.53
N MET A 43 -6.16 8.21 -12.42
CA MET A 43 -7.02 7.04 -12.50
C MET A 43 -6.42 6.02 -13.45
N LEU A 44 -6.00 4.88 -12.94
CA LEU A 44 -5.44 3.80 -13.73
C LEU A 44 -6.54 2.92 -14.34
N ASN A 45 -6.23 2.28 -15.45
CA ASN A 45 -7.07 1.30 -16.14
C ASN A 45 -8.39 1.87 -16.73
N LEU A 46 -8.47 3.15 -17.06
CA LEU A 46 -9.67 3.78 -17.62
C LEU A 46 -10.20 3.03 -18.85
N GLY A 47 -9.32 2.50 -19.71
CA GLY A 47 -9.71 1.72 -20.88
C GLY A 47 -10.21 0.31 -20.60
N LYS A 48 -10.25 -0.16 -19.33
CA LYS A 48 -10.61 -1.54 -18.97
C LYS A 48 -11.95 -1.67 -18.23
N GLY A 49 -12.64 -0.59 -18.01
CA GLY A 49 -13.93 -0.55 -17.35
C GLY A 49 -13.89 -0.38 -15.82
N PRO A 50 -15.04 0.00 -15.21
CA PRO A 50 -15.12 0.48 -13.81
C PRO A 50 -14.65 -0.52 -12.75
N ALA A 51 -14.76 -1.81 -13.02
CA ALA A 51 -14.35 -2.86 -12.07
C ALA A 51 -12.86 -2.83 -11.71
N VAL A 52 -12.04 -2.26 -12.58
CA VAL A 52 -10.58 -2.19 -12.41
C VAL A 52 -10.04 -0.75 -12.43
N HIS A 53 -10.91 0.25 -12.56
CA HIS A 53 -10.51 1.64 -12.35
C HIS A 53 -9.90 1.77 -10.96
N SER A 54 -8.72 2.35 -10.88
CA SER A 54 -7.97 2.37 -9.64
C SER A 54 -7.24 3.70 -9.50
N LEU A 55 -7.62 4.47 -8.51
CA LEU A 55 -6.97 5.73 -8.19
C LEU A 55 -5.57 5.49 -7.63
N ARG A 56 -4.62 6.30 -8.08
CA ARG A 56 -3.25 6.36 -7.55
C ARG A 56 -2.86 7.81 -7.36
N ALA A 57 -2.46 8.14 -6.15
CA ALA A 57 -1.90 9.43 -5.81
C ALA A 57 -0.40 9.31 -5.51
N GLN A 58 0.38 10.12 -6.20
CA GLN A 58 1.75 10.44 -5.79
C GLN A 58 1.64 11.40 -4.62
N ILE A 59 2.33 11.11 -3.53
CA ILE A 59 2.22 11.89 -2.29
C ILE A 59 3.55 12.50 -1.90
N ASP A 60 3.50 13.65 -1.23
CA ASP A 60 4.63 14.14 -0.44
C ASP A 60 4.81 13.23 0.78
N ARG A 61 5.82 12.37 0.72
CA ARG A 61 6.09 11.34 1.72
C ARG A 61 6.37 11.92 3.10
N THR A 62 7.08 13.03 3.15
CA THR A 62 7.45 13.69 4.41
C THR A 62 6.22 14.31 5.06
N GLN A 63 5.41 15.02 4.27
CA GLN A 63 4.16 15.59 4.77
C GLN A 63 3.17 14.51 5.23
N TYR A 64 3.08 13.40 4.50
CA TYR A 64 2.21 12.27 4.88
C TYR A 64 2.62 11.68 6.24
N ALA A 65 3.90 11.40 6.43
CA ALA A 65 4.41 10.90 7.71
C ALA A 65 4.18 11.89 8.85
N HIS A 66 4.39 13.18 8.60
CA HIS A 66 4.16 14.25 9.57
C HIS A 66 2.68 14.38 9.94
N LEU A 67 1.79 14.40 8.95
CA LEU A 67 0.35 14.46 9.15
C LEU A 67 -0.16 13.26 9.97
N MET A 68 0.24 12.04 9.60
CA MET A 68 -0.17 10.84 10.30
C MET A 68 0.34 10.81 11.75
N LYS A 69 1.58 11.24 11.97
CA LYS A 69 2.14 11.37 13.32
C LYS A 69 1.36 12.39 14.14
N HIS A 70 1.10 13.58 13.60
CA HIS A 70 0.35 14.63 14.28
C HIS A 70 -1.07 14.18 14.65
N LYS A 71 -1.73 13.45 13.76
CA LYS A 71 -3.05 12.84 14.02
C LYS A 71 -3.04 11.92 15.24
N LEU A 72 -2.00 11.10 15.38
CA LEU A 72 -1.86 10.23 16.55
C LEU A 72 -1.55 11.03 17.82
N GLU A 73 -0.67 12.03 17.75
CA GLU A 73 -0.30 12.88 18.88
C GLU A 73 -1.49 13.68 19.44
N THR A 74 -2.43 14.05 18.56
CA THR A 74 -3.63 14.83 18.94
C THR A 74 -4.88 13.96 19.19
N CYS A 75 -4.76 12.64 19.02
CA CYS A 75 -5.88 11.73 19.26
C CYS A 75 -6.15 11.58 20.76
N PRO A 76 -7.38 11.88 21.23
CA PRO A 76 -7.72 11.69 22.65
C PRO A 76 -7.52 10.26 23.12
N ASN A 77 -7.03 10.09 24.34
CA ASN A 77 -6.78 8.79 24.98
C ASN A 77 -5.75 7.89 24.26
N LEU A 78 -4.93 8.45 23.37
CA LEU A 78 -3.83 7.75 22.71
C LEU A 78 -2.50 8.30 23.20
N CYS A 79 -1.58 7.41 23.60
CA CYS A 79 -0.22 7.76 23.99
C CYS A 79 0.77 7.21 22.96
N LEU A 80 1.37 8.09 22.15
CA LEU A 80 2.42 7.73 21.19
C LEU A 80 3.77 7.74 21.90
N ARG A 81 4.46 6.59 21.94
CA ARG A 81 5.78 6.43 22.56
C ARG A 81 6.78 5.86 21.59
N GLN A 82 8.01 6.36 21.65
CA GLN A 82 9.17 5.75 21.00
C GLN A 82 9.77 4.71 21.95
N GLY A 83 9.96 3.49 21.46
CA GLY A 83 10.59 2.40 22.21
C GLY A 83 10.63 1.12 21.38
N GLU A 84 11.58 0.25 21.69
CA GLU A 84 11.67 -1.09 21.14
C GLU A 84 11.09 -2.08 22.15
N ILE A 85 10.06 -2.83 21.74
CA ILE A 85 9.55 -3.96 22.51
C ILE A 85 10.41 -5.17 22.17
N VAL A 86 10.99 -5.79 23.19
CA VAL A 86 11.92 -6.91 23.06
C VAL A 86 11.32 -8.24 23.50
N ALA A 87 10.29 -8.21 24.35
CA ALA A 87 9.61 -9.40 24.80
C ALA A 87 8.10 -9.19 24.95
N ILE A 88 7.36 -10.27 24.79
CA ILE A 88 5.93 -10.38 24.99
C ILE A 88 5.63 -11.66 25.76
N ALA A 89 4.81 -11.57 26.81
CA ALA A 89 4.36 -12.71 27.58
C ALA A 89 2.88 -12.59 27.91
N GLN A 90 2.20 -13.73 28.01
CA GLN A 90 0.81 -13.76 28.45
C GLN A 90 0.75 -13.69 29.97
N GLU A 91 -0.21 -12.96 30.52
CA GLU A 91 -0.54 -12.91 31.95
C GLU A 91 -2.03 -13.10 32.17
N GLU A 92 -2.45 -13.18 33.44
CA GLU A 92 -3.88 -13.29 33.77
C GLU A 92 -4.66 -12.05 33.29
N GLY A 93 -5.56 -12.27 32.35
CA GLY A 93 -6.41 -11.22 31.79
C GLY A 93 -5.77 -10.32 30.72
N GLY A 94 -4.55 -10.62 30.24
CA GLY A 94 -3.90 -9.81 29.24
C GLY A 94 -2.47 -10.21 28.86
N TRP A 95 -1.63 -9.21 28.67
CA TRP A 95 -0.28 -9.32 28.12
C TRP A 95 0.69 -8.38 28.83
N VAL A 96 1.91 -8.82 29.02
CA VAL A 96 3.06 -8.00 29.44
C VAL A 96 3.97 -7.78 28.25
N LEU A 97 4.28 -6.53 27.96
CA LEU A 97 5.26 -6.12 26.96
C LEU A 97 6.47 -5.53 27.65
N THR A 98 7.66 -6.07 27.38
CA THR A 98 8.90 -5.55 27.95
C THR A 98 9.64 -4.72 26.90
N SER A 99 9.99 -3.49 27.23
CA SER A 99 10.83 -2.65 26.38
C SER A 99 12.31 -2.93 26.59
N ARG A 100 13.15 -2.59 25.61
CA ARG A 100 14.61 -2.72 25.70
C ARG A 100 15.23 -1.98 26.90
N LEU A 101 14.57 -0.92 27.35
CA LEU A 101 15.02 -0.12 28.50
C LEU A 101 14.50 -0.63 29.84
N GLY A 102 13.84 -1.82 29.85
CA GLY A 102 13.34 -2.47 31.06
C GLY A 102 11.95 -1.99 31.52
N GLY A 103 11.28 -1.14 30.75
CA GLY A 103 9.90 -0.75 31.05
C GLY A 103 8.92 -1.87 30.72
N GLU A 104 7.95 -2.12 31.59
CA GLU A 104 6.89 -3.11 31.40
C GLU A 104 5.54 -2.41 31.15
N TYR A 105 4.75 -2.99 30.24
CA TYR A 105 3.42 -2.50 29.90
C TYR A 105 2.42 -3.65 30.02
N HIS A 106 1.52 -3.55 30.99
CA HIS A 106 0.42 -4.49 31.20
C HIS A 106 -0.79 -4.04 30.39
N VAL A 107 -1.23 -4.84 29.44
CA VAL A 107 -2.26 -4.47 28.48
C VAL A 107 -3.26 -5.60 28.24
N LYS A 108 -4.52 -5.25 27.90
CA LYS A 108 -5.58 -6.24 27.64
C LYS A 108 -5.51 -6.85 26.24
N ALA A 109 -4.96 -6.11 25.28
CA ALA A 109 -4.81 -6.58 23.90
C ALA A 109 -3.57 -5.94 23.26
N VAL A 110 -2.98 -6.66 22.29
CA VAL A 110 -1.79 -6.25 21.54
C VAL A 110 -2.06 -6.40 20.05
N VAL A 111 -1.66 -5.41 19.27
CA VAL A 111 -1.63 -5.51 17.80
C VAL A 111 -0.18 -5.39 17.34
N ILE A 112 0.37 -6.45 16.75
CA ILE A 112 1.72 -6.47 16.18
C ILE A 112 1.66 -5.97 14.75
N ALA A 113 2.30 -4.83 14.46
CA ALA A 113 2.32 -4.17 13.16
C ALA A 113 3.74 -3.72 12.78
N THR A 114 4.70 -4.64 12.90
CA THR A 114 6.14 -4.36 12.81
C THR A 114 6.64 -4.07 11.39
N GLY A 115 5.83 -4.29 10.35
CA GLY A 115 6.24 -4.04 8.97
C GLY A 115 7.51 -4.83 8.60
N THR A 116 8.51 -4.17 8.03
CA THR A 116 9.80 -4.77 7.66
C THR A 116 10.88 -4.60 8.73
N PHE A 117 10.50 -4.21 9.95
CA PHE A 117 11.45 -4.00 11.06
C PHE A 117 11.78 -5.29 11.81
N LEU A 118 10.85 -6.26 11.87
CA LEU A 118 11.01 -7.47 12.67
C LEU A 118 12.14 -8.34 12.11
N GLY A 119 13.22 -8.48 12.87
CA GLY A 119 14.42 -9.18 12.41
C GLY A 119 15.01 -8.60 11.13
N GLY A 120 14.84 -7.28 10.92
CA GLY A 120 15.21 -6.59 9.68
C GLY A 120 16.70 -6.66 9.37
N LYS A 121 17.05 -7.06 8.13
CA LYS A 121 18.43 -7.14 7.64
C LYS A 121 18.50 -6.61 6.21
N VAL A 122 19.34 -5.61 5.99
CA VAL A 122 19.56 -4.95 4.69
C VAL A 122 20.72 -5.59 3.96
N PHE A 123 20.61 -5.66 2.61
CA PHE A 123 21.61 -6.21 1.72
C PHE A 123 21.87 -5.25 0.56
N VAL A 124 23.15 -4.96 0.31
CA VAL A 124 23.66 -4.21 -0.86
C VAL A 124 24.94 -4.88 -1.32
N GLY A 125 24.87 -5.65 -2.41
CA GLY A 125 25.98 -6.50 -2.85
C GLY A 125 26.44 -7.47 -1.75
N ASP A 126 27.73 -7.52 -1.50
CA ASP A 126 28.33 -8.39 -0.49
C ASP A 126 28.13 -7.90 0.95
N VAL A 127 27.59 -6.67 1.13
CA VAL A 127 27.41 -6.06 2.45
C VAL A 127 26.01 -6.35 2.97
N SER A 128 25.93 -6.84 4.20
CA SER A 128 24.66 -6.99 4.91
C SER A 128 24.79 -6.55 6.36
N TYR A 129 23.73 -5.95 6.89
CA TYR A 129 23.69 -5.45 8.27
C TYR A 129 22.27 -5.42 8.82
N GLU A 130 22.13 -5.54 10.13
CA GLU A 130 20.85 -5.39 10.82
C GLU A 130 20.35 -3.95 10.70
N SER A 131 19.18 -3.78 10.09
CA SER A 131 18.54 -2.49 9.92
C SER A 131 17.06 -2.66 9.62
N GLY A 132 16.26 -1.71 10.02
CA GLY A 132 14.94 -1.46 9.45
C GLY A 132 15.05 -0.65 8.16
N PRO A 133 13.91 -0.31 7.52
CA PRO A 133 13.91 0.53 6.32
C PRO A 133 14.44 1.94 6.63
N ASP A 134 14.98 2.60 5.61
CA ASP A 134 15.51 3.97 5.70
C ASP A 134 16.59 4.20 6.78
N GLY A 135 17.37 3.15 7.10
CA GLY A 135 18.44 3.23 8.10
C GLY A 135 17.98 3.30 9.56
N MET A 136 16.71 3.02 9.82
CA MET A 136 16.18 2.94 11.18
C MET A 136 16.58 1.63 11.85
N PHE A 137 16.60 1.61 13.21
CA PHE A 137 16.91 0.41 13.97
C PHE A 137 15.87 -0.70 13.72
N PRO A 138 16.30 -1.97 13.58
CA PRO A 138 15.40 -3.11 13.47
C PRO A 138 14.80 -3.46 14.83
N ALA A 139 13.72 -4.25 14.86
CA ALA A 139 13.23 -4.94 16.04
C ALA A 139 13.91 -6.33 16.09
N ALA A 140 15.12 -6.38 16.62
CA ALA A 140 15.98 -7.57 16.52
C ALA A 140 15.65 -8.66 17.56
N PHE A 141 15.10 -8.29 18.72
CA PHE A 141 14.91 -9.22 19.84
C PHE A 141 13.50 -9.83 19.90
N LEU A 142 12.50 -9.11 19.41
CA LEU A 142 11.11 -9.56 19.46
C LEU A 142 10.84 -10.89 18.71
N PRO A 143 11.54 -11.23 17.58
CA PRO A 143 11.37 -12.52 16.92
C PRO A 143 11.56 -13.73 17.83
N ASP A 144 12.58 -13.70 18.69
CA ASP A 144 12.87 -14.83 19.58
C ASP A 144 11.81 -14.96 20.67
N SER A 145 11.31 -13.85 21.22
CA SER A 145 10.20 -13.86 22.17
C SER A 145 8.91 -14.41 21.54
N LEU A 146 8.61 -14.06 20.28
CA LEU A 146 7.46 -14.61 19.57
C LEU A 146 7.60 -16.11 19.29
N LYS A 147 8.80 -16.59 18.91
CA LYS A 147 9.08 -18.02 18.75
C LYS A 147 8.94 -18.78 20.08
N GLN A 148 9.43 -18.22 21.18
CA GLN A 148 9.28 -18.81 22.53
C GLN A 148 7.80 -18.91 22.95
N LEU A 149 6.98 -17.92 22.57
CA LEU A 149 5.53 -17.96 22.76
C LEU A 149 4.86 -19.06 21.90
N GLY A 150 5.53 -19.54 20.84
CA GLY A 150 5.01 -20.54 19.91
C GLY A 150 4.48 -19.97 18.59
N VAL A 151 4.67 -18.68 18.33
CA VAL A 151 4.31 -18.08 17.03
C VAL A 151 5.23 -18.60 15.95
N SER A 152 4.64 -19.22 14.92
CA SER A 152 5.38 -19.65 13.72
C SER A 152 5.74 -18.45 12.86
N LEU A 153 7.03 -18.20 12.68
CA LEU A 153 7.57 -17.13 11.87
C LEU A 153 8.13 -17.67 10.55
N ARG A 154 8.07 -16.84 9.51
CA ARG A 154 8.65 -17.05 8.17
C ARG A 154 9.53 -15.88 7.82
N ARG A 155 10.48 -16.09 6.90
CA ARG A 155 11.37 -15.05 6.41
C ARG A 155 10.96 -14.61 5.01
N PHE A 156 10.64 -13.32 4.85
CA PHE A 156 10.36 -12.70 3.55
C PHE A 156 11.37 -11.62 3.23
N LYS A 157 11.47 -11.27 1.95
CA LYS A 157 12.27 -10.14 1.51
C LYS A 157 11.42 -9.17 0.69
N THR A 158 11.80 -7.92 0.73
CA THR A 158 11.37 -6.91 -0.23
C THR A 158 12.58 -6.08 -0.65
N GLY A 159 12.37 -5.06 -1.48
CA GLY A 159 13.44 -4.16 -1.89
C GLY A 159 12.89 -2.82 -2.29
N THR A 160 13.79 -1.86 -2.41
CA THR A 160 13.48 -0.52 -2.88
C THR A 160 14.52 -0.07 -3.91
N PRO A 161 14.15 0.76 -4.90
CA PRO A 161 15.10 1.42 -5.80
C PRO A 161 15.96 2.45 -5.09
N ALA A 162 17.01 2.90 -5.78
CA ALA A 162 17.79 4.04 -5.35
C ALA A 162 16.93 5.31 -5.25
N ARG A 163 17.39 6.23 -4.42
CA ARG A 163 16.98 7.63 -4.41
C ARG A 163 18.06 8.45 -5.08
N VAL A 164 17.66 9.34 -5.96
CA VAL A 164 18.59 10.14 -6.76
C VAL A 164 18.29 11.63 -6.68
N LEU A 165 19.29 12.46 -6.92
CA LEU A 165 19.19 13.91 -6.87
C LEU A 165 18.50 14.46 -8.13
N LYS A 166 17.42 15.22 -7.99
CA LYS A 166 16.62 15.81 -9.09
C LYS A 166 17.46 16.61 -10.07
N SER A 167 18.36 17.45 -9.56
CA SER A 167 19.24 18.32 -10.39
C SER A 167 20.27 17.56 -11.22
N SER A 168 20.49 16.26 -10.95
CA SER A 168 21.41 15.42 -11.72
C SER A 168 20.73 14.63 -12.86
N ILE A 169 19.41 14.82 -13.06
CA ILE A 169 18.63 14.15 -14.09
C ILE A 169 18.45 15.08 -15.29
N ASP A 170 18.70 14.57 -16.48
CA ASP A 170 18.36 15.26 -17.72
C ASP A 170 16.93 14.93 -18.16
N PHE A 171 16.00 15.83 -17.90
CA PHE A 171 14.58 15.68 -18.25
C PHE A 171 14.26 16.03 -19.69
N SER A 172 15.19 16.59 -20.47
CA SER A 172 14.92 17.21 -21.78
C SER A 172 14.30 16.26 -22.81
N ASN A 173 14.64 14.97 -22.74
CA ASN A 173 14.19 13.94 -23.66
C ASN A 173 13.30 12.87 -23.01
N LEU A 174 12.83 13.09 -21.78
CA LEU A 174 11.99 12.14 -21.07
C LEU A 174 10.51 12.41 -21.34
N GLU A 175 9.74 11.34 -21.51
CA GLU A 175 8.28 11.43 -21.59
C GLU A 175 7.70 11.94 -20.28
N VAL A 176 6.94 13.03 -20.33
CA VAL A 176 6.24 13.59 -19.18
C VAL A 176 4.93 12.85 -18.94
N GLN A 177 4.73 12.38 -17.73
CA GLN A 177 3.48 11.80 -17.30
C GLN A 177 2.71 12.78 -16.41
N HIS A 178 1.68 13.40 -16.96
CA HIS A 178 0.80 14.33 -16.27
C HIS A 178 -0.20 13.59 -15.35
N GLY A 179 -0.67 14.26 -14.32
CA GLY A 179 -1.85 13.86 -13.55
C GLY A 179 -3.15 14.07 -14.32
N ASP A 180 -4.23 13.47 -13.84
CA ASP A 180 -5.56 13.65 -14.43
C ASP A 180 -6.20 14.97 -13.96
N GLU A 181 -6.99 15.58 -14.83
CA GLU A 181 -7.81 16.76 -14.50
C GLU A 181 -9.27 16.51 -14.94
N PRO A 182 -10.25 16.74 -14.05
CA PRO A 182 -10.11 17.09 -12.64
C PRO A 182 -9.60 15.93 -11.77
N VAL A 183 -8.93 16.25 -10.67
CA VAL A 183 -8.47 15.24 -9.69
C VAL A 183 -9.67 14.66 -8.94
N VAL A 184 -9.73 13.33 -8.87
CA VAL A 184 -10.71 12.62 -8.04
C VAL A 184 -10.07 12.33 -6.68
N PRO A 185 -10.62 12.82 -5.54
CA PRO A 185 -10.06 12.56 -4.23
C PRO A 185 -10.31 11.11 -3.79
N PHE A 186 -9.46 10.56 -2.92
CA PHE A 186 -9.70 9.26 -2.30
C PHE A 186 -10.83 9.27 -1.29
N SER A 187 -10.86 10.29 -0.43
CA SER A 187 -11.84 10.34 0.65
C SER A 187 -13.18 10.87 0.18
N TYR A 188 -14.24 10.22 0.62
CA TYR A 188 -15.61 10.72 0.47
C TYR A 188 -15.88 11.97 1.33
N ASP A 189 -14.97 12.30 2.25
CA ASP A 189 -15.06 13.45 3.16
C ASP A 189 -14.29 14.66 2.65
N THR A 190 -13.39 14.49 1.68
CA THR A 190 -12.66 15.59 1.04
C THR A 190 -13.64 16.51 0.29
N GLU A 191 -13.67 17.78 0.66
CA GLU A 191 -14.57 18.78 0.06
C GLU A 191 -13.92 19.46 -1.13
N GLU A 192 -12.64 19.84 -0.97
CA GLU A 192 -11.85 20.45 -2.03
C GLU A 192 -10.89 19.41 -2.59
N PRO A 193 -11.11 18.93 -3.84
CA PRO A 193 -10.21 17.98 -4.48
C PRO A 193 -8.78 18.50 -4.52
N PRO A 194 -7.77 17.63 -4.31
CA PRO A 194 -6.37 18.03 -4.46
C PRO A 194 -6.07 18.44 -5.89
N THR A 195 -4.97 19.18 -6.08
CA THR A 195 -4.49 19.61 -7.40
C THR A 195 -3.15 18.92 -7.72
N ASN A 196 -2.89 18.70 -9.01
CA ASN A 196 -1.58 18.25 -9.47
C ASN A 196 -0.56 19.40 -9.34
N LYS A 197 0.55 19.16 -8.67
CA LYS A 197 1.62 20.14 -8.39
C LYS A 197 2.95 19.73 -9.02
N GLU A 198 3.10 18.46 -9.34
CA GLU A 198 4.30 17.86 -9.92
C GLU A 198 3.93 16.90 -11.06
N VAL A 199 4.92 16.50 -11.82
CA VAL A 199 4.80 15.48 -12.87
C VAL A 199 5.77 14.34 -12.61
N CYS A 200 5.45 13.16 -13.10
CA CYS A 200 6.39 12.06 -13.20
C CYS A 200 6.98 11.98 -14.60
N HIS A 201 8.11 11.30 -14.74
CA HIS A 201 8.72 11.07 -16.04
C HIS A 201 8.90 9.58 -16.30
N VAL A 202 8.94 9.20 -17.56
CA VAL A 202 9.13 7.81 -17.99
C VAL A 202 10.45 7.68 -18.68
N SER A 203 11.21 6.64 -18.34
CA SER A 203 12.39 6.22 -19.04
C SER A 203 12.40 4.70 -19.21
N TRP A 204 13.42 4.17 -19.86
CA TRP A 204 13.52 2.75 -20.19
C TRP A 204 14.94 2.26 -20.03
N THR A 205 15.10 1.04 -19.52
CA THR A 205 16.39 0.33 -19.62
C THR A 205 16.68 -0.02 -21.08
N ASN A 206 17.91 -0.35 -21.38
CA ASN A 206 18.37 -0.74 -22.71
C ASN A 206 19.32 -1.94 -22.63
N ASP A 207 19.88 -2.36 -23.77
CA ASP A 207 20.79 -3.51 -23.82
C ASP A 207 22.07 -3.28 -23.00
N ALA A 208 22.58 -2.05 -22.93
CA ALA A 208 23.75 -1.74 -22.08
C ALA A 208 23.41 -1.90 -20.60
N THR A 209 22.21 -1.44 -20.17
CA THR A 209 21.70 -1.67 -18.80
C THR A 209 21.64 -3.17 -18.48
N LYS A 210 21.07 -3.94 -19.42
CA LYS A 210 20.94 -5.40 -19.28
C LYS A 210 22.33 -6.07 -19.17
N GLN A 211 23.28 -5.66 -20.00
CA GLN A 211 24.64 -6.23 -20.01
C GLN A 211 25.34 -5.96 -18.68
N VAL A 212 25.33 -4.72 -18.18
CA VAL A 212 25.92 -4.37 -16.87
C VAL A 212 25.36 -5.24 -15.75
N ILE A 213 24.04 -5.47 -15.73
CA ILE A 213 23.39 -6.29 -14.71
C ILE A 213 23.81 -7.76 -14.85
N LEU A 214 23.80 -8.32 -16.06
CA LEU A 214 24.18 -9.72 -16.29
C LEU A 214 25.64 -10.01 -15.95
N ASP A 215 26.56 -9.13 -16.32
CA ASP A 215 27.98 -9.27 -16.01
C ASP A 215 28.24 -9.28 -14.49
N ASN A 216 27.37 -8.66 -13.71
CA ASN A 216 27.50 -8.54 -12.26
C ASN A 216 26.46 -9.36 -11.48
N ILE A 217 25.69 -10.23 -12.13
CA ILE A 217 24.61 -10.99 -11.47
C ILE A 217 25.13 -11.86 -10.32
N HIS A 218 26.35 -12.36 -10.41
CA HIS A 218 27.02 -13.16 -9.39
C HIS A 218 27.31 -12.37 -8.10
N ARG A 219 27.31 -11.03 -8.17
CA ARG A 219 27.47 -10.12 -7.01
C ARG A 219 26.14 -9.75 -6.34
N SER A 220 25.02 -10.22 -6.88
CA SER A 220 23.70 -10.01 -6.26
C SER A 220 23.54 -10.97 -5.08
N PRO A 221 23.23 -10.49 -3.87
CA PRO A 221 22.97 -11.35 -2.71
C PRO A 221 21.79 -12.29 -2.91
N LEU A 222 20.87 -11.94 -3.83
CA LEU A 222 19.76 -12.80 -4.21
C LEU A 222 20.24 -14.05 -5.00
N TYR A 223 21.17 -13.86 -5.95
CA TYR A 223 21.71 -14.93 -6.78
C TYR A 223 22.95 -15.59 -6.16
N GLY A 224 23.61 -14.89 -5.23
CA GLY A 224 24.71 -15.42 -4.42
C GLY A 224 24.28 -16.28 -3.22
N GLY A 225 22.98 -16.46 -3.00
CA GLY A 225 22.43 -17.30 -1.92
C GLY A 225 22.55 -16.69 -0.51
N GLN A 226 22.83 -15.41 -0.38
CA GLN A 226 22.90 -14.72 0.91
C GLN A 226 21.50 -14.34 1.44
N ILE A 227 20.52 -14.13 0.55
CA ILE A 227 19.13 -13.86 0.86
C ILE A 227 18.36 -15.17 0.91
N GLU A 228 17.80 -15.49 2.07
CA GLU A 228 16.97 -16.67 2.30
C GLU A 228 15.48 -16.38 2.09
N GLY A 229 15.09 -15.12 2.31
CA GLY A 229 13.70 -14.66 2.26
C GLY A 229 13.11 -14.69 0.86
N ILE A 230 11.87 -15.17 0.75
CA ILE A 230 11.11 -15.18 -0.52
C ILE A 230 10.66 -13.77 -0.85
N GLY A 231 10.93 -13.32 -2.08
CA GLY A 231 10.54 -11.99 -2.56
C GLY A 231 9.15 -11.93 -3.17
N PRO A 232 8.54 -10.71 -3.26
CA PRO A 232 7.21 -10.54 -3.80
C PRO A 232 7.17 -10.80 -5.31
N ARG A 233 6.25 -11.64 -5.74
CA ARG A 233 6.05 -12.02 -7.15
C ARG A 233 5.79 -10.83 -8.10
N TYR A 234 5.09 -9.80 -7.61
CA TYR A 234 4.64 -8.67 -8.42
C TYR A 234 5.50 -7.40 -8.29
N CYS A 235 6.62 -7.48 -7.58
CA CYS A 235 7.61 -6.42 -7.50
C CYS A 235 9.01 -7.03 -7.54
N PRO A 236 9.38 -7.70 -8.66
CA PRO A 236 10.72 -8.26 -8.81
C PRO A 236 11.75 -7.14 -8.88
N SER A 237 12.96 -7.41 -8.43
CA SER A 237 14.10 -6.52 -8.64
C SER A 237 14.43 -6.40 -10.13
N ILE A 238 15.25 -5.42 -10.51
CA ILE A 238 15.63 -5.26 -11.92
C ILE A 238 16.47 -6.44 -12.39
N GLU A 239 17.35 -6.98 -11.56
CA GLU A 239 18.10 -8.19 -11.85
C GLU A 239 17.19 -9.40 -12.06
N ASP A 240 16.13 -9.55 -11.27
CA ASP A 240 15.11 -10.59 -11.48
C ASP A 240 14.38 -10.42 -12.82
N LYS A 241 14.06 -9.20 -13.21
CA LYS A 241 13.40 -8.91 -14.49
C LYS A 241 14.27 -9.28 -15.67
N VAL A 242 15.55 -8.92 -15.59
CA VAL A 242 16.53 -9.20 -16.65
C VAL A 242 16.74 -10.71 -16.83
N VAL A 243 16.85 -11.45 -15.73
CA VAL A 243 17.06 -12.91 -15.76
C VAL A 243 15.82 -13.68 -16.18
N ARG A 244 14.64 -13.31 -15.63
CA ARG A 244 13.37 -14.05 -15.89
C ARG A 244 12.74 -13.71 -17.24
N PHE A 245 13.05 -12.55 -17.79
CA PHE A 245 12.49 -12.09 -19.06
C PHE A 245 13.60 -11.70 -20.06
N PRO A 246 14.46 -12.67 -20.45
CA PRO A 246 15.63 -12.40 -21.28
C PRO A 246 15.28 -11.84 -22.67
N ASP A 247 14.09 -12.15 -23.20
CA ASP A 247 13.61 -11.69 -24.51
C ASP A 247 13.01 -10.29 -24.48
N LYS A 248 12.87 -9.68 -23.28
CA LYS A 248 12.41 -8.30 -23.18
C LYS A 248 13.54 -7.34 -23.49
N PRO A 249 13.41 -6.50 -24.56
CA PRO A 249 14.49 -5.59 -24.97
C PRO A 249 14.70 -4.45 -23.97
N ARG A 250 13.65 -4.09 -23.22
CA ARG A 250 13.69 -2.99 -22.24
C ARG A 250 12.63 -3.14 -21.16
N HIS A 251 12.89 -2.55 -20.00
CA HIS A 251 11.95 -2.43 -18.88
C HIS A 251 11.66 -0.96 -18.60
N GLN A 252 10.39 -0.65 -18.41
CA GLN A 252 9.94 0.69 -18.08
C GLN A 252 10.32 1.04 -16.64
N LEU A 253 10.73 2.28 -16.43
CA LEU A 253 10.88 2.88 -15.12
C LEU A 253 10.15 4.24 -15.07
N PHE A 254 9.74 4.62 -13.87
CA PHE A 254 9.18 5.94 -13.62
C PHE A 254 10.09 6.70 -12.68
N ILE A 255 10.31 7.97 -12.98
CA ILE A 255 11.06 8.91 -12.17
C ILE A 255 10.02 9.76 -11.45
N GLU A 256 9.90 9.54 -10.15
CA GLU A 256 8.80 10.05 -9.32
C GLU A 256 9.34 10.97 -8.22
N PRO A 257 8.78 12.19 -8.03
CA PRO A 257 9.17 13.04 -6.93
C PRO A 257 8.76 12.44 -5.58
N CYS A 258 9.63 12.55 -4.56
CA CYS A 258 9.35 12.07 -3.21
C CYS A 258 8.61 13.10 -2.34
N GLY A 259 8.49 14.34 -2.81
CA GLY A 259 7.80 15.43 -2.13
C GLY A 259 8.10 16.78 -2.78
N LEU A 260 7.42 17.83 -2.28
CA LEU A 260 7.59 19.20 -2.79
C LEU A 260 8.80 19.91 -2.19
N GLY A 261 9.19 19.53 -0.98
CA GLY A 261 10.28 20.15 -0.22
C GLY A 261 11.58 19.36 -0.27
N THR A 262 11.79 18.51 -1.27
CA THR A 262 13.00 17.69 -1.40
C THR A 262 13.42 17.54 -2.86
N GLU A 263 14.72 17.41 -3.09
CA GLU A 263 15.31 17.07 -4.38
C GLU A 263 15.39 15.55 -4.62
N GLU A 264 14.85 14.74 -3.70
CA GLU A 264 14.88 13.28 -3.79
C GLU A 264 13.88 12.76 -4.82
N MET A 265 14.38 12.01 -5.80
CA MET A 265 13.57 11.34 -6.82
C MET A 265 13.63 9.82 -6.62
N TYR A 266 12.50 9.16 -6.79
CA TYR A 266 12.33 7.71 -6.71
C TYR A 266 12.33 7.07 -8.09
N LEU A 267 13.10 6.01 -8.30
CA LEU A 267 13.20 5.32 -9.58
C LEU A 267 12.35 4.04 -9.60
N GLN A 268 11.04 4.18 -9.73
CA GLN A 268 10.12 3.05 -9.69
C GLN A 268 10.41 2.05 -10.79
N GLY A 269 10.49 0.78 -10.42
CA GLY A 269 10.80 -0.32 -11.33
C GLY A 269 12.25 -0.78 -11.30
N MET A 270 13.13 -0.04 -10.60
CA MET A 270 14.58 -0.28 -10.52
C MET A 270 15.04 -0.78 -9.15
N SER A 271 14.16 -1.46 -8.39
CA SER A 271 14.58 -2.11 -7.15
C SER A 271 15.72 -3.08 -7.42
N SER A 272 16.76 -3.02 -6.59
CA SER A 272 17.97 -3.85 -6.77
C SER A 272 18.65 -4.14 -5.42
N SER A 273 19.42 -5.21 -5.38
CA SER A 273 20.35 -5.52 -4.28
C SER A 273 21.79 -5.57 -4.75
N LEU A 274 22.07 -5.22 -6.00
CA LEU A 274 23.44 -5.17 -6.54
C LEU A 274 24.31 -4.15 -5.79
N PRO A 275 25.64 -4.31 -5.79
CA PRO A 275 26.58 -3.37 -5.16
C PRO A 275 26.44 -1.94 -5.72
N GLU A 276 26.85 -0.95 -4.93
CA GLU A 276 26.73 0.47 -5.29
C GLU A 276 27.39 0.82 -6.61
N ASP A 277 28.63 0.33 -6.86
CA ASP A 277 29.34 0.55 -8.11
C ASP A 277 28.59 0.04 -9.33
N VAL A 278 27.91 -1.09 -9.19
CA VAL A 278 27.08 -1.68 -10.26
C VAL A 278 25.79 -0.86 -10.43
N GLN A 279 25.22 -0.36 -9.33
CA GLN A 279 24.04 0.51 -9.40
C GLN A 279 24.36 1.80 -10.16
N VAL A 280 25.46 2.46 -9.86
CA VAL A 280 25.94 3.64 -10.61
C VAL A 280 26.11 3.29 -12.08
N ALA A 281 26.82 2.18 -12.38
CA ALA A 281 27.10 1.76 -13.76
C ALA A 281 25.81 1.52 -14.57
N PHE A 282 24.83 0.80 -14.05
CA PHE A 282 23.61 0.53 -14.83
C PHE A 282 22.69 1.75 -14.91
N TYR A 283 22.63 2.63 -13.89
CA TYR A 283 21.85 3.86 -13.99
C TYR A 283 22.40 4.79 -15.08
N HIS A 284 23.73 4.93 -15.20
CA HIS A 284 24.37 5.75 -16.21
C HIS A 284 24.17 5.26 -17.66
N THR A 285 23.62 4.07 -17.85
CA THR A 285 23.22 3.61 -19.19
C THR A 285 21.81 4.01 -19.59
N ILE A 286 21.00 4.55 -18.66
CA ILE A 286 19.58 4.81 -18.87
C ILE A 286 19.38 6.25 -19.35
N PRO A 287 18.58 6.48 -20.43
CA PRO A 287 18.30 7.81 -20.93
C PRO A 287 17.77 8.76 -19.85
N GLY A 288 18.42 9.92 -19.73
CA GLY A 288 18.16 10.96 -18.73
C GLY A 288 18.84 10.72 -17.38
N LEU A 289 19.50 9.58 -17.18
CA LEU A 289 20.22 9.25 -15.95
C LEU A 289 21.73 9.10 -16.14
N GLU A 290 22.28 9.53 -17.26
CA GLU A 290 23.69 9.35 -17.65
C GLU A 290 24.68 9.99 -16.65
N HIS A 291 24.21 10.99 -15.92
CA HIS A 291 25.02 11.71 -14.91
C HIS A 291 24.34 11.73 -13.54
N VAL A 292 23.39 10.82 -13.32
CA VAL A 292 22.59 10.79 -12.10
C VAL A 292 23.45 10.55 -10.87
N GLN A 293 23.16 11.30 -9.80
CA GLN A 293 23.80 11.16 -8.50
C GLN A 293 22.88 10.38 -7.54
N ILE A 294 23.39 9.27 -7.01
CA ILE A 294 22.67 8.46 -6.04
C ILE A 294 22.77 9.15 -4.66
N MET A 295 21.63 9.50 -4.08
CA MET A 295 21.50 10.00 -2.71
C MET A 295 21.43 8.84 -1.70
N ARG A 296 20.80 7.74 -2.10
CA ARG A 296 20.70 6.50 -1.34
C ARG A 296 20.65 5.32 -2.31
N THR A 297 21.45 4.31 -2.07
CA THR A 297 21.47 3.10 -2.87
C THR A 297 20.15 2.34 -2.79
N ALA A 298 19.82 1.61 -3.85
CA ALA A 298 18.82 0.54 -3.79
C ALA A 298 19.32 -0.54 -2.81
N TYR A 299 18.38 -1.22 -2.15
CA TYR A 299 18.70 -2.32 -1.26
C TYR A 299 17.57 -3.36 -1.23
N ALA A 300 17.93 -4.58 -0.88
CA ALA A 300 16.98 -5.58 -0.41
C ALA A 300 16.92 -5.56 1.12
N ILE A 301 15.74 -5.84 1.68
CA ILE A 301 15.55 -6.04 3.12
C ILE A 301 14.82 -7.35 3.36
N GLU A 302 15.38 -8.18 4.21
CA GLU A 302 14.70 -9.34 4.80
C GLU A 302 14.07 -8.97 6.12
N TYR A 303 12.97 -9.62 6.43
CA TYR A 303 12.23 -9.42 7.67
C TYR A 303 11.43 -10.66 8.04
N ASP A 304 11.10 -10.79 9.31
CA ASP A 304 10.24 -11.87 9.81
C ASP A 304 8.76 -11.48 9.72
N CYS A 305 7.93 -12.45 9.39
CA CYS A 305 6.47 -12.34 9.41
C CYS A 305 5.87 -13.63 10.01
N CYS A 306 4.64 -13.56 10.54
CA CYS A 306 3.98 -14.77 11.01
C CYS A 306 3.37 -15.57 9.86
N ASP A 307 3.13 -16.85 10.10
CA ASP A 307 2.24 -17.63 9.24
C ASP A 307 0.79 -17.18 9.48
N PRO A 308 0.12 -16.56 8.50
CA PRO A 308 -1.22 -16.02 8.69
C PRO A 308 -2.30 -17.10 8.89
N LEU A 309 -2.02 -18.37 8.64
CA LEU A 309 -2.91 -19.49 8.99
C LEU A 309 -3.18 -19.61 10.48
N GLN A 310 -2.33 -19.00 11.33
CA GLN A 310 -2.54 -18.93 12.79
C GLN A 310 -3.59 -17.88 13.19
N LEU A 311 -4.03 -17.04 12.25
CA LEU A 311 -4.96 -15.95 12.52
C LEU A 311 -6.42 -16.35 12.22
N SER A 312 -7.34 -15.73 12.92
CA SER A 312 -8.79 -15.78 12.66
C SER A 312 -9.23 -14.65 11.71
N ALA A 313 -10.49 -14.59 11.37
CA ALA A 313 -11.07 -13.54 10.52
C ALA A 313 -11.01 -12.13 11.17
N THR A 314 -10.79 -12.05 12.48
CA THR A 314 -10.56 -10.79 13.22
C THR A 314 -9.10 -10.36 13.21
N LEU A 315 -8.20 -11.16 12.62
CA LEU A 315 -6.74 -11.06 12.70
C LEU A 315 -6.17 -11.31 14.10
N GLU A 316 -6.97 -11.88 15.00
CA GLU A 316 -6.52 -12.41 16.28
C GLU A 316 -5.84 -13.76 16.08
N PHE A 317 -4.77 -14.02 16.81
CA PHE A 317 -4.17 -15.35 16.85
C PHE A 317 -5.13 -16.35 17.52
N ARG A 318 -5.31 -17.52 16.92
CA ARG A 318 -6.27 -18.55 17.40
C ARG A 318 -5.91 -19.09 18.78
N ASP A 319 -4.60 -19.26 19.04
CA ASP A 319 -4.09 -19.87 20.26
C ASP A 319 -3.76 -18.83 21.35
N TRP A 320 -3.74 -17.52 21.00
CA TRP A 320 -3.36 -16.45 21.91
C TRP A 320 -4.41 -15.33 21.94
N PRO A 321 -5.45 -15.48 22.78
CA PRO A 321 -6.52 -14.49 22.89
C PRO A 321 -6.00 -13.10 23.29
N GLY A 322 -6.43 -12.05 22.58
CA GLY A 322 -5.98 -10.67 22.78
C GLY A 322 -4.72 -10.30 22.01
N LEU A 323 -4.09 -11.24 21.31
CA LEU A 323 -2.95 -10.97 20.44
C LEU A 323 -3.41 -10.93 18.97
N TYR A 324 -3.07 -9.85 18.28
CA TYR A 324 -3.44 -9.61 16.87
C TYR A 324 -2.21 -9.34 16.02
N GLY A 325 -2.28 -9.70 14.75
CA GLY A 325 -1.28 -9.33 13.75
C GLY A 325 -1.86 -8.37 12.70
N ALA A 326 -1.03 -7.49 12.14
CA ALA A 326 -1.44 -6.58 11.06
C ALA A 326 -0.31 -6.26 10.07
N GLY A 327 -0.68 -6.06 8.81
CA GLY A 327 0.22 -5.61 7.76
C GLY A 327 1.23 -6.64 7.31
N GLN A 328 2.48 -6.21 7.07
CA GLN A 328 3.53 -7.09 6.58
C GLN A 328 3.89 -8.20 7.58
N PHE A 329 3.65 -7.99 8.85
CA PHE A 329 3.79 -9.03 9.88
C PHE A 329 2.92 -10.27 9.56
N ASN A 330 1.76 -10.10 8.92
CA ASN A 330 0.88 -11.20 8.50
C ASN A 330 1.23 -11.74 7.10
N GLY A 331 2.42 -11.46 6.57
CA GLY A 331 2.87 -11.97 5.28
C GLY A 331 2.32 -11.23 4.06
N SER A 332 1.69 -10.08 4.22
CA SER A 332 1.30 -9.22 3.09
C SER A 332 2.41 -8.23 2.71
N SER A 333 2.31 -7.61 1.53
CA SER A 333 3.22 -6.56 1.08
C SER A 333 2.45 -5.43 0.41
N GLY A 334 2.52 -4.22 0.99
CA GLY A 334 1.91 -3.00 0.50
C GLY A 334 1.30 -2.16 1.61
N TYR A 335 1.28 -0.85 1.42
CA TYR A 335 0.79 0.11 2.43
C TYR A 335 -0.71 -0.02 2.67
N GLU A 336 -1.46 -0.24 1.61
CA GLU A 336 -2.91 -0.33 1.62
C GLU A 336 -3.38 -1.64 2.25
N GLU A 337 -2.67 -2.74 1.96
CA GLU A 337 -2.90 -4.03 2.62
C GLU A 337 -2.59 -3.95 4.12
N ALA A 338 -1.54 -3.23 4.49
CA ALA A 338 -1.18 -3.03 5.89
C ALA A 338 -2.21 -2.16 6.63
N ALA A 339 -2.68 -1.07 5.99
CA ALA A 339 -3.71 -0.21 6.55
C ALA A 339 -5.05 -0.93 6.73
N ALA A 340 -5.46 -1.75 5.75
CA ALA A 340 -6.67 -2.56 5.82
C ALA A 340 -6.64 -3.54 7.01
N GLN A 341 -5.53 -4.25 7.17
CA GLN A 341 -5.34 -5.19 8.28
C GLN A 341 -5.25 -4.47 9.62
N GLY A 342 -4.49 -3.36 9.68
CA GLY A 342 -4.39 -2.54 10.88
C GLY A 342 -5.74 -2.00 11.34
N PHE A 343 -6.59 -1.59 10.39
CA PHE A 343 -7.96 -1.17 10.67
C PHE A 343 -8.78 -2.31 11.31
N VAL A 344 -8.80 -3.48 10.68
CA VAL A 344 -9.60 -4.63 11.18
C VAL A 344 -9.07 -5.14 12.51
N ALA A 345 -7.76 -5.30 12.66
CA ALA A 345 -7.14 -5.75 13.92
C ALA A 345 -7.39 -4.75 15.05
N GLY A 346 -7.23 -3.45 14.80
CA GLY A 346 -7.46 -2.39 15.79
C GLY A 346 -8.91 -2.31 16.25
N VAL A 347 -9.87 -2.37 15.30
CA VAL A 347 -11.31 -2.41 15.62
C VAL A 347 -11.64 -3.62 16.47
N ASN A 348 -11.18 -4.81 16.08
CA ASN A 348 -11.48 -6.04 16.81
C ASN A 348 -10.81 -6.10 18.19
N ALA A 349 -9.59 -5.61 18.33
CA ALA A 349 -8.94 -5.49 19.64
C ALA A 349 -9.76 -4.56 20.58
N ALA A 350 -10.26 -3.44 20.07
CA ALA A 350 -11.10 -2.53 20.83
C ALA A 350 -12.46 -3.15 21.20
N LEU A 351 -13.13 -3.81 20.25
CA LEU A 351 -14.41 -4.50 20.50
C LEU A 351 -14.26 -5.60 21.54
N LYS A 352 -13.20 -6.42 21.46
CA LYS A 352 -12.92 -7.47 22.44
C LYS A 352 -12.73 -6.90 23.86
N VAL A 353 -11.95 -5.83 24.00
CA VAL A 353 -11.75 -5.18 25.32
C VAL A 353 -13.05 -4.60 25.87
N GLN A 354 -14.01 -4.23 24.99
CA GLN A 354 -15.33 -3.74 25.37
C GLN A 354 -16.36 -4.86 25.58
N GLY A 355 -16.02 -6.12 25.35
CA GLY A 355 -16.95 -7.26 25.43
C GLY A 355 -18.05 -7.23 24.36
N LYS A 356 -17.76 -6.64 23.19
CA LYS A 356 -18.67 -6.53 22.04
C LYS A 356 -18.41 -7.61 21.00
N GLU A 357 -19.41 -7.85 20.16
CA GLU A 357 -19.29 -8.77 19.03
C GLU A 357 -18.20 -8.37 18.05
N PRO A 358 -17.48 -9.32 17.46
CA PRO A 358 -16.38 -9.04 16.53
C PRO A 358 -16.89 -8.46 15.21
N PHE A 359 -16.06 -7.62 14.61
CA PHE A 359 -16.24 -7.07 13.26
C PHE A 359 -15.53 -7.97 12.25
N VAL A 360 -16.27 -8.57 11.35
CA VAL A 360 -15.76 -9.45 10.29
C VAL A 360 -16.28 -8.98 8.94
N LEU A 361 -15.40 -8.88 7.97
CA LEU A 361 -15.72 -8.58 6.57
C LEU A 361 -15.61 -9.86 5.74
N ASP A 362 -16.61 -10.13 4.93
CA ASP A 362 -16.61 -11.25 4.00
C ASP A 362 -16.08 -10.87 2.60
N ARG A 363 -15.82 -11.89 1.78
CA ARG A 363 -15.31 -11.75 0.41
C ARG A 363 -16.30 -11.09 -0.54
N ALA A 364 -17.59 -11.20 -0.28
CA ALA A 364 -18.66 -10.64 -1.12
C ALA A 364 -18.89 -9.16 -0.82
N SER A 365 -18.53 -8.70 0.38
CA SER A 365 -18.75 -7.33 0.83
C SER A 365 -17.57 -6.38 0.53
N SER A 366 -16.32 -6.91 0.50
CA SER A 366 -15.15 -6.05 0.37
C SER A 366 -13.89 -6.75 -0.14
N TYR A 367 -12.99 -5.95 -0.72
CA TYR A 367 -11.60 -6.36 -0.98
C TYR A 367 -10.81 -6.58 0.32
N MET A 368 -11.13 -5.83 1.38
CA MET A 368 -10.56 -6.06 2.72
C MET A 368 -10.92 -7.45 3.22
N GLY A 369 -12.19 -7.88 3.05
CA GLY A 369 -12.63 -9.24 3.36
C GLY A 369 -11.93 -10.29 2.50
N THR A 370 -11.79 -10.06 1.19
CA THR A 370 -11.03 -10.93 0.29
C THR A 370 -9.57 -11.08 0.72
N LEU A 371 -8.91 -9.96 1.10
CA LEU A 371 -7.53 -9.94 1.58
C LEU A 371 -7.36 -10.81 2.83
N ILE A 372 -8.21 -10.59 3.83
CA ILE A 372 -8.11 -11.30 5.12
C ILE A 372 -8.41 -12.79 4.92
N ASP A 373 -9.48 -13.11 4.21
CA ASP A 373 -9.85 -14.50 3.95
C ASP A 373 -8.75 -15.26 3.19
N ASP A 374 -8.14 -14.65 2.15
CA ASP A 374 -7.01 -15.28 1.46
C ASP A 374 -5.83 -15.56 2.41
N LEU A 375 -5.49 -14.62 3.30
CA LEU A 375 -4.39 -14.79 4.25
C LEU A 375 -4.65 -15.93 5.23
N ILE A 376 -5.82 -15.96 5.85
CA ILE A 376 -6.13 -16.90 6.93
C ILE A 376 -6.55 -18.30 6.45
N THR A 377 -6.88 -18.46 5.17
CA THR A 377 -7.32 -19.76 4.59
C THR A 377 -6.31 -20.36 3.64
N LYS A 378 -5.62 -19.54 2.84
CA LYS A 378 -4.61 -19.99 1.86
C LYS A 378 -3.18 -19.81 2.34
N GLY A 379 -3.00 -18.97 3.37
CA GLY A 379 -1.67 -18.60 3.85
C GLY A 379 -0.93 -17.67 2.87
N ALA A 380 0.35 -17.47 3.10
CA ALA A 380 1.24 -16.69 2.26
C ALA A 380 2.54 -17.48 2.01
N SER A 381 2.68 -18.07 0.82
CA SER A 381 3.91 -18.71 0.37
C SER A 381 4.95 -17.69 -0.10
N ASP A 382 4.50 -16.54 -0.56
CA ASP A 382 5.26 -15.36 -0.97
C ASP A 382 4.53 -14.11 -0.45
N PRO A 383 5.19 -12.94 -0.34
CA PRO A 383 4.53 -11.73 0.13
C PRO A 383 3.24 -11.43 -0.62
N TYR A 384 2.10 -11.56 0.08
CA TYR A 384 0.78 -11.41 -0.52
C TYR A 384 0.55 -9.98 -1.00
N ARG A 385 0.00 -9.85 -2.20
CA ARG A 385 -0.49 -8.58 -2.76
C ARG A 385 -1.93 -8.70 -3.23
N MET A 386 -2.72 -7.68 -2.91
CA MET A 386 -4.07 -7.57 -3.41
C MET A 386 -4.07 -7.24 -4.90
N MET A 387 -4.83 -8.02 -5.65
CA MET A 387 -5.08 -7.85 -7.08
C MET A 387 -6.57 -8.01 -7.35
N THR A 388 -7.12 -7.28 -8.32
CA THR A 388 -8.55 -7.39 -8.68
C THR A 388 -8.95 -8.81 -9.07
N SER A 389 -8.03 -9.59 -9.63
CA SER A 389 -8.26 -10.99 -9.99
C SER A 389 -8.45 -11.94 -8.81
N ARG A 390 -8.11 -11.52 -7.59
CA ARG A 390 -8.29 -12.35 -6.39
C ARG A 390 -9.74 -12.37 -5.87
N SER A 391 -10.54 -11.38 -6.26
CA SER A 391 -11.95 -11.31 -5.87
C SER A 391 -12.85 -11.90 -6.95
N GLU A 392 -13.70 -12.82 -6.55
CA GLU A 392 -14.79 -13.40 -7.35
C GLU A 392 -15.85 -12.33 -7.66
N TYR A 393 -16.01 -11.36 -6.77
CA TYR A 393 -17.02 -10.30 -6.84
C TYR A 393 -16.49 -8.98 -7.41
N ARG A 394 -15.35 -8.98 -8.12
CA ARG A 394 -14.68 -7.76 -8.62
C ARG A 394 -15.57 -6.84 -9.47
N LEU A 395 -16.61 -7.36 -10.13
CA LEU A 395 -17.54 -6.56 -10.90
C LEU A 395 -18.47 -5.72 -10.02
N VAL A 396 -18.71 -6.17 -8.78
CA VAL A 396 -19.55 -5.49 -7.78
C VAL A 396 -18.71 -4.67 -6.82
N LEU A 397 -17.55 -5.18 -6.42
CA LEU A 397 -16.64 -4.53 -5.47
C LEU A 397 -15.79 -3.46 -6.16
N ARG A 398 -16.39 -2.32 -6.50
CA ARG A 398 -15.68 -1.22 -7.15
C ARG A 398 -15.23 -0.17 -6.14
N GLN A 399 -14.20 0.59 -6.51
CA GLN A 399 -13.74 1.71 -5.67
C GLN A 399 -14.77 2.86 -5.60
N ASP A 400 -15.61 3.03 -6.61
CA ASP A 400 -16.59 4.10 -6.70
C ASP A 400 -17.85 3.86 -5.84
N ASN A 401 -18.10 2.62 -5.42
CA ASN A 401 -19.25 2.24 -4.59
C ASN A 401 -18.87 1.74 -3.19
N ALA A 402 -17.64 1.93 -2.74
CA ALA A 402 -17.20 1.43 -1.44
C ALA A 402 -18.01 2.06 -0.28
N ASP A 403 -18.40 3.32 -0.40
CA ASP A 403 -19.22 3.99 0.60
C ASP A 403 -20.61 3.35 0.75
N GLU A 404 -21.24 2.94 -0.35
CA GLU A 404 -22.55 2.28 -0.29
C GLU A 404 -22.49 0.96 0.45
N ARG A 405 -21.38 0.22 0.30
CA ARG A 405 -21.20 -1.10 0.91
C ARG A 405 -20.79 -1.01 2.38
N LEU A 406 -19.96 -0.04 2.76
CA LEU A 406 -19.21 -0.07 4.01
C LEU A 406 -19.48 1.12 4.96
N THR A 407 -19.94 2.28 4.48
CA THR A 407 -20.21 3.42 5.36
C THR A 407 -21.27 3.12 6.43
N PRO A 408 -22.35 2.36 6.16
CA PRO A 408 -23.27 1.96 7.22
C PRO A 408 -22.60 1.11 8.33
N MET A 409 -21.67 0.21 7.96
CA MET A 409 -20.90 -0.58 8.94
C MET A 409 -19.98 0.32 9.77
N GLY A 410 -19.27 1.25 9.12
CA GLY A 410 -18.45 2.24 9.82
C GLY A 410 -19.24 3.12 10.80
N ARG A 411 -20.50 3.46 10.45
CA ARG A 411 -21.42 4.17 11.34
C ARG A 411 -21.80 3.34 12.56
N GLN A 412 -22.10 2.07 12.39
CA GLN A 412 -22.41 1.14 13.50
C GLN A 412 -21.22 0.98 14.45
N LEU A 413 -20.00 0.98 13.92
CA LEU A 413 -18.76 0.95 14.71
C LEU A 413 -18.49 2.27 15.45
N GLY A 414 -19.22 3.34 15.16
CA GLY A 414 -19.00 4.69 15.74
C GLY A 414 -17.83 5.45 15.13
N LEU A 415 -17.34 5.04 13.94
CA LEU A 415 -16.20 5.64 13.25
C LEU A 415 -16.59 6.70 12.23
N ILE A 416 -17.87 6.83 11.90
CA ILE A 416 -18.41 7.80 10.96
C ILE A 416 -19.13 8.90 11.75
N SER A 417 -18.66 10.14 11.60
CA SER A 417 -19.26 11.34 12.22
C SER A 417 -20.67 11.61 11.67
N ASP A 418 -21.48 12.38 12.44
CA ASP A 418 -22.83 12.78 12.01
C ASP A 418 -22.79 13.54 10.68
N ARG A 419 -21.88 14.51 10.54
CA ARG A 419 -21.69 15.27 9.28
C ARG A 419 -21.44 14.34 8.09
N ARG A 420 -20.56 13.36 8.23
CA ARG A 420 -20.24 12.40 7.16
C ARG A 420 -21.41 11.47 6.86
N TRP A 421 -22.13 11.04 7.89
CA TRP A 421 -23.33 10.23 7.75
C TRP A 421 -24.44 10.96 7.00
N GLU A 422 -24.72 12.23 7.35
CA GLU A 422 -25.69 13.07 6.65
C GLU A 422 -25.31 13.29 5.17
N LYS A 423 -24.02 13.56 4.89
CA LYS A 423 -23.52 13.66 3.51
C LYS A 423 -23.76 12.37 2.72
N PHE A 424 -23.49 11.20 3.33
CA PHE A 424 -23.76 9.89 2.73
C PHE A 424 -25.26 9.70 2.46
N GLN A 425 -26.12 9.94 3.42
CA GLN A 425 -27.57 9.81 3.27
C GLN A 425 -28.12 10.73 2.16
N LYS A 426 -27.66 11.96 2.09
CA LYS A 426 -28.02 12.90 1.01
C LYS A 426 -27.61 12.36 -0.37
N LYS A 427 -26.40 11.84 -0.51
CA LYS A 427 -25.93 11.18 -1.75
C LYS A 427 -26.82 10.01 -2.14
N GLN A 428 -27.18 9.15 -1.19
CA GLN A 428 -28.04 8.00 -1.46
C GLN A 428 -29.46 8.44 -1.88
N ALA A 429 -30.04 9.44 -1.21
CA ALA A 429 -31.34 9.99 -1.59
C ALA A 429 -31.34 10.60 -2.99
N GLN A 430 -30.31 11.35 -3.34
CA GLN A 430 -30.13 11.91 -4.70
C GLN A 430 -30.01 10.81 -5.76
N LYS A 431 -29.21 9.77 -5.49
CA LYS A 431 -29.06 8.61 -6.38
C LYS A 431 -30.41 7.90 -6.61
N GLN A 432 -31.16 7.65 -5.54
CA GLN A 432 -32.49 7.00 -5.66
C GLN A 432 -33.48 7.86 -6.43
N ALA A 433 -33.48 9.17 -6.17
CA ALA A 433 -34.35 10.10 -6.92
C ALA A 433 -34.02 10.11 -8.41
N GLU A 434 -32.72 10.11 -8.76
CA GLU A 434 -32.28 10.12 -10.16
C GLU A 434 -32.57 8.77 -10.85
N LEU A 435 -32.37 7.65 -10.16
CA LEU A 435 -32.76 6.32 -10.68
C LEU A 435 -34.27 6.26 -10.98
N LYS A 436 -35.09 6.76 -10.06
CA LYS A 436 -36.55 6.83 -10.26
C LYS A 436 -36.88 7.72 -11.45
N ARG A 437 -36.25 8.91 -11.54
CA ARG A 437 -36.44 9.82 -12.68
C ARG A 437 -36.08 9.13 -14.01
N ALA A 438 -34.92 8.48 -14.07
CA ALA A 438 -34.48 7.75 -15.28
C ALA A 438 -35.42 6.61 -15.70
N GLN A 439 -35.99 5.90 -14.71
CA GLN A 439 -36.96 4.82 -14.97
C GLN A 439 -38.33 5.33 -15.45
N THR A 440 -38.72 6.51 -15.02
CA THR A 440 -40.06 7.09 -15.31
C THR A 440 -40.08 8.11 -16.43
N THR A 441 -38.91 8.62 -16.87
CA THR A 441 -38.81 9.59 -17.94
C THR A 441 -38.61 8.88 -19.28
N THR A 442 -39.58 9.05 -20.16
CA THR A 442 -39.48 8.55 -21.54
C THR A 442 -39.17 9.71 -22.47
N LEU A 443 -38.17 9.52 -23.32
CA LEU A 443 -37.85 10.46 -24.39
C LEU A 443 -38.39 9.89 -25.73
N PRO A 444 -39.37 10.55 -26.36
CA PRO A 444 -39.85 10.08 -27.66
C PRO A 444 -38.75 10.27 -28.74
N PRO A 445 -38.71 9.45 -29.77
CA PRO A 445 -37.81 9.65 -30.88
C PRO A 445 -38.01 11.05 -31.50
N SER A 446 -36.92 11.77 -31.73
CA SER A 446 -36.89 13.03 -32.48
C SER A 446 -35.62 13.07 -33.36
N GLU A 447 -35.62 13.91 -34.37
CA GLU A 447 -34.42 14.12 -35.20
C GLU A 447 -33.23 14.57 -34.37
N GLU A 448 -33.41 15.55 -33.50
CA GLU A 448 -32.39 16.09 -32.63
C GLU A 448 -31.79 15.01 -31.68
N LEU A 449 -32.66 14.18 -31.06
CA LEU A 449 -32.20 13.07 -30.21
C LEU A 449 -31.40 12.04 -31.04
N ASN A 450 -31.90 11.71 -32.23
CA ASN A 450 -31.24 10.75 -33.12
C ASN A 450 -29.88 11.26 -33.64
N GLU A 451 -29.73 12.54 -33.94
CA GLU A 451 -28.43 13.16 -34.22
C GLU A 451 -27.44 13.00 -33.06
N ILE A 452 -27.88 13.29 -31.86
CA ILE A 452 -27.06 13.09 -30.66
C ILE A 452 -26.64 11.62 -30.47
N LEU A 453 -27.58 10.68 -30.66
CA LEU A 453 -27.31 9.25 -30.51
C LEU A 453 -26.29 8.77 -31.54
N VAL A 454 -26.49 9.16 -32.83
CA VAL A 454 -25.57 8.82 -33.91
C VAL A 454 -24.19 9.43 -33.68
N SER A 455 -24.10 10.70 -33.24
CA SER A 455 -22.83 11.36 -32.91
C SER A 455 -22.07 10.67 -31.80
N ARG A 456 -22.77 9.92 -30.92
CA ARG A 456 -22.20 9.13 -29.84
C ARG A 456 -21.97 7.67 -30.21
N GLY A 457 -22.15 7.29 -31.50
CA GLY A 457 -21.93 5.93 -32.01
C GLY A 457 -22.98 4.92 -31.57
N THR A 458 -24.19 5.39 -31.22
CA THR A 458 -25.37 4.51 -30.92
C THR A 458 -26.34 4.55 -32.08
N SER A 459 -27.21 3.52 -32.20
CA SER A 459 -28.27 3.49 -33.21
C SER A 459 -29.34 4.52 -32.91
N PRO A 460 -29.96 5.14 -33.97
CA PRO A 460 -31.13 5.98 -33.79
C PRO A 460 -32.31 5.19 -33.25
N LEU A 461 -33.17 5.86 -32.50
CA LEU A 461 -34.43 5.28 -32.02
C LEU A 461 -35.42 5.26 -33.19
N SER A 462 -36.00 4.08 -33.45
CA SER A 462 -37.20 3.92 -34.27
C SER A 462 -38.43 3.94 -33.38
N THR A 463 -39.50 4.50 -33.80
CA THR A 463 -40.79 4.67 -33.10
C THR A 463 -41.18 3.51 -32.21
#